data_e52ed2b0d455ea874ff51f177762fe60
#
_entry.id   e52ed2b0d455ea874ff51f177762fe60
#
_cell.length_a   1.000
_cell.length_b   1.000
_cell.length_c   1.000
_cell.angle_alpha   90.00
_cell.angle_beta   90.00
_cell.angle_gamma   90.00
#
_symmetry.space_group_name_H-M   'P 1'
#
loop_
_entity.id
_entity.type
_entity.pdbx_description
1 polymer ?
#
loop_
_entity_poly.entity_id
_entity_poly.type
_entity_poly.pdbx_seq_one_letter_code
_entity_poly.pdbx_strand_id
1 'polypeptide(L)'
;MTEKQKASYMKKLRQTMDHQKPYMNPELTLKELSEMTDIPPRYLSQILNGSLKQNYYDFINRYRVEASKKYLSDPEKQKCTILEILYEVGFNSKVAYNTAFKKYTGMTPRHYRKSSLLPS
;
A
#
# COMPACT_ATOMS: atom_id res chain seq x y z
N MET A 1 12.16 -22.48 5.75
CA MET A 1 11.89 -21.33 6.65
C MET A 1 11.14 -21.82 7.87
N THR A 2 11.65 -21.58 9.06
CA THR A 2 10.98 -21.97 10.30
C THR A 2 9.88 -20.96 10.65
N GLU A 3 8.97 -21.36 11.55
CA GLU A 3 7.92 -20.45 12.02
C GLU A 3 8.49 -19.22 12.73
N LYS A 4 9.56 -19.42 13.50
CA LYS A 4 10.25 -18.31 14.17
C LYS A 4 10.88 -17.35 13.18
N GLN A 5 11.53 -17.88 12.15
CA GLN A 5 12.15 -17.09 11.09
C GLN A 5 11.10 -16.31 10.29
N LYS A 6 10.00 -16.96 9.98
CA LYS A 6 8.86 -16.35 9.28
C LYS A 6 8.28 -15.18 10.07
N ALA A 7 8.06 -15.38 11.38
CA ALA A 7 7.55 -14.31 12.26
C ALA A 7 8.51 -13.11 12.29
N SER A 8 9.81 -13.37 12.34
CA SER A 8 10.82 -12.32 12.32
C SER A 8 10.80 -11.55 11.02
N TYR A 9 10.69 -12.24 9.89
CA TYR A 9 10.61 -11.61 8.57
C TYR A 9 9.34 -10.78 8.42
N MET A 10 8.21 -11.28 8.88
CA MET A 10 6.94 -10.55 8.83
C MET A 10 7.01 -9.25 9.64
N LYS A 11 7.62 -9.32 10.83
CA LYS A 11 7.81 -8.13 11.67
C LYS A 11 8.68 -7.09 10.95
N LYS A 12 9.77 -7.54 10.36
CA LYS A 12 10.70 -6.65 9.64
C LYS A 12 10.03 -6.03 8.42
N LEU A 13 9.23 -6.81 7.70
CA LEU A 13 8.48 -6.31 6.55
C LEU A 13 7.52 -5.20 6.95
N ARG A 14 6.73 -5.42 8.00
CA ARG A 14 5.79 -4.40 8.50
C ARG A 14 6.51 -3.14 8.94
N GLN A 15 7.59 -3.26 9.69
CA GLN A 15 8.37 -2.12 10.15
C GLN A 15 8.92 -1.30 8.98
N THR A 16 9.42 -1.98 7.95
CA THR A 16 9.93 -1.33 6.74
C THR A 16 8.82 -0.58 6.03
N MET A 17 7.66 -1.22 5.85
CA MET A 17 6.52 -0.60 5.19
C MET A 17 6.02 0.63 5.95
N ASP A 18 5.94 0.55 7.26
CA ASP A 18 5.39 1.62 8.09
C ASP A 18 6.35 2.80 8.25
N HIS A 19 7.65 2.54 8.38
CA HIS A 19 8.64 3.58 8.65
C HIS A 19 9.29 4.16 7.40
N GLN A 20 9.72 3.32 6.47
CA GLN A 20 10.38 3.77 5.26
C GLN A 20 9.43 4.05 4.11
N LYS A 21 8.24 3.46 4.14
CA LYS A 21 7.18 3.65 3.14
C LYS A 21 7.67 3.47 1.70
N PRO A 22 8.31 2.35 1.41
CA PRO A 22 8.87 2.14 0.07
C PRO A 22 7.80 2.07 -1.02
N TYR A 23 6.54 1.78 -0.63
CA TYR A 23 5.42 1.73 -1.57
C TYR A 23 5.14 3.08 -2.24
N MET A 24 5.63 4.19 -1.69
CA MET A 24 5.48 5.51 -2.30
C MET A 24 6.31 5.67 -3.58
N ASN A 25 7.29 4.79 -3.77
CA ASN A 25 8.02 4.73 -5.03
C ASN A 25 7.20 3.91 -6.04
N PRO A 26 6.72 4.53 -7.13
CA PRO A 26 5.90 3.83 -8.13
C PRO A 26 6.64 2.73 -8.86
N GLU A 27 7.96 2.73 -8.84
CA GLU A 27 8.81 1.76 -9.52
C GLU A 27 9.40 0.70 -8.59
N LEU A 28 8.91 0.63 -7.35
CA LEU A 28 9.38 -0.37 -6.39
C LEU A 28 9.20 -1.79 -6.94
N THR A 29 10.24 -2.60 -6.82
CA THR A 29 10.22 -4.01 -7.25
C THR A 29 10.32 -4.93 -6.04
N LEU A 30 9.92 -6.19 -6.24
CA LEU A 30 10.08 -7.23 -5.21
C LEU A 30 11.55 -7.38 -4.81
N LYS A 31 12.46 -7.30 -5.79
CA LYS A 31 13.91 -7.38 -5.55
C LYS A 31 14.38 -6.26 -4.63
N GLU A 32 13.96 -5.03 -4.89
CA GLU A 32 14.31 -3.89 -4.06
C GLU A 32 13.76 -4.04 -2.64
N LEU A 33 12.51 -4.48 -2.51
CA LEU A 33 11.90 -4.71 -1.20
C LEU A 33 12.64 -5.82 -0.44
N SER A 34 13.05 -6.88 -1.15
CA SER A 34 13.87 -7.94 -0.60
C SER A 34 15.20 -7.39 -0.03
N GLU A 35 15.85 -6.53 -0.78
CA GLU A 35 17.11 -5.91 -0.34
C GLU A 35 16.91 -5.00 0.86
N MET A 36 15.85 -4.20 0.87
CA MET A 36 15.55 -3.30 1.99
C MET A 36 15.23 -4.04 3.29
N THR A 37 14.58 -5.18 3.18
CA THR A 37 14.16 -5.96 4.35
C THR A 37 15.16 -7.05 4.72
N ASP A 38 16.15 -7.27 3.88
CA ASP A 38 17.12 -8.36 4.04
C ASP A 38 16.42 -9.73 4.13
N ILE A 39 15.31 -9.86 3.39
CA ILE A 39 14.56 -11.11 3.26
C ILE A 39 14.83 -11.65 1.87
N PRO A 40 15.33 -12.91 1.73
CA PRO A 40 15.53 -13.49 0.41
C PRO A 40 14.25 -13.43 -0.42
N PRO A 41 14.32 -13.10 -1.73
CA PRO A 41 13.12 -12.95 -2.56
C PRO A 41 12.20 -14.16 -2.52
N ARG A 42 12.76 -15.35 -2.48
CA ARG A 42 11.99 -16.58 -2.39
C ARG A 42 11.13 -16.64 -1.13
N TYR A 43 11.71 -16.27 0.00
CA TYR A 43 10.99 -16.28 1.28
C TYR A 43 9.97 -15.13 1.35
N LEU A 44 10.33 -13.98 0.78
CA LEU A 44 9.39 -12.86 0.71
C LEU A 44 8.15 -13.24 -0.10
N SER A 45 8.33 -13.87 -1.25
CA SER A 45 7.21 -14.37 -2.07
C SER A 45 6.37 -15.39 -1.32
N GLN A 46 7.01 -16.31 -0.58
CA GLN A 46 6.30 -17.31 0.21
C GLN A 46 5.44 -16.68 1.30
N ILE A 47 5.96 -15.65 1.96
CA ILE A 47 5.22 -14.93 3.00
C ILE A 47 4.00 -14.22 2.41
N LEU A 48 4.19 -13.53 1.30
CA LEU A 48 3.10 -12.79 0.66
C LEU A 48 2.01 -13.73 0.17
N ASN A 49 2.37 -14.74 -0.62
CA ASN A 49 1.40 -15.65 -1.23
C ASN A 49 0.80 -16.64 -0.24
N GLY A 50 1.57 -17.06 0.74
CA GLY A 50 1.12 -18.04 1.73
C GLY A 50 0.42 -17.41 2.92
N SER A 51 1.17 -16.69 3.77
CA SER A 51 0.66 -16.16 5.04
C SER A 51 -0.29 -15.00 4.86
N LEU A 52 0.01 -14.10 3.93
CA LEU A 52 -0.79 -12.90 3.69
C LEU A 52 -1.79 -13.07 2.55
N LYS A 53 -1.68 -14.18 1.79
CA LYS A 53 -2.59 -14.52 0.68
C LYS A 53 -2.74 -13.38 -0.33
N GLN A 54 -1.63 -12.70 -0.61
CA GLN A 54 -1.58 -11.59 -1.56
C GLN A 54 -0.38 -11.77 -2.47
N ASN A 55 -0.51 -11.40 -3.76
CA ASN A 55 0.67 -11.29 -4.58
C ASN A 55 1.37 -9.97 -4.23
N TYR A 56 2.57 -9.76 -4.76
CA TYR A 56 3.37 -8.59 -4.47
C TYR A 56 2.62 -7.28 -4.79
N TYR A 57 1.98 -7.22 -5.97
CA TYR A 57 1.27 -5.99 -6.38
C TYR A 57 0.09 -5.68 -5.47
N ASP A 58 -0.70 -6.67 -5.10
CA ASP A 58 -1.83 -6.47 -4.20
C ASP A 58 -1.35 -5.99 -2.83
N PHE A 59 -0.25 -6.56 -2.34
CA PHE A 59 0.33 -6.17 -1.07
C PHE A 59 0.74 -4.69 -1.08
N ILE A 60 1.49 -4.27 -2.10
CA ILE A 60 1.96 -2.89 -2.22
C ILE A 60 0.79 -1.93 -2.46
N ASN A 61 -0.12 -2.29 -3.35
CA ASN A 61 -1.27 -1.43 -3.67
C ASN A 61 -2.19 -1.21 -2.47
N ARG A 62 -2.31 -2.20 -1.60
CA ARG A 62 -3.11 -2.05 -0.39
C ARG A 62 -2.52 -0.98 0.53
N TYR A 63 -1.20 -0.96 0.70
CA TYR A 63 -0.53 0.09 1.46
C TYR A 63 -0.73 1.46 0.83
N ARG A 64 -0.65 1.55 -0.50
CA ARG A 64 -0.88 2.80 -1.23
C ARG A 64 -2.30 3.31 -1.04
N VAL A 65 -3.30 2.41 -1.11
CA VAL A 65 -4.70 2.77 -0.88
C VAL A 65 -4.89 3.29 0.54
N GLU A 66 -4.35 2.60 1.54
CA GLU A 66 -4.47 3.03 2.93
C GLU A 66 -3.83 4.41 3.15
N ALA A 67 -2.67 4.66 2.55
CA ALA A 67 -2.03 5.97 2.61
C ALA A 67 -2.90 7.04 1.94
N SER A 68 -3.51 6.74 0.79
CA SER A 68 -4.36 7.69 0.08
C SER A 68 -5.61 8.06 0.88
N LYS A 69 -6.15 7.11 1.66
CA LYS A 69 -7.32 7.35 2.50
C LYS A 69 -7.05 8.46 3.52
N LYS A 70 -5.85 8.51 4.05
CA LYS A 70 -5.47 9.56 5.01
C LYS A 70 -5.49 10.95 4.37
N TYR A 71 -5.01 11.06 3.13
CA TYR A 71 -5.07 12.32 2.39
C TYR A 71 -6.51 12.72 2.07
N LEU A 72 -7.31 11.76 1.61
CA LEU A 72 -8.70 12.01 1.21
C LEU A 72 -9.57 12.46 2.39
N SER A 73 -9.31 11.95 3.58
CA SER A 73 -10.09 12.26 4.78
C SER A 73 -9.53 13.42 5.61
N ASP A 74 -8.41 14.01 5.21
CA ASP A 74 -7.78 15.10 5.93
C ASP A 74 -8.41 16.44 5.52
N PRO A 75 -9.07 17.16 6.45
CA PRO A 75 -9.68 18.45 6.13
C PRO A 75 -8.69 19.48 5.60
N GLU A 76 -7.43 19.38 5.99
CA GLU A 76 -6.39 20.32 5.56
C GLU A 76 -5.87 20.05 4.16
N LYS A 77 -6.23 18.89 3.58
CA LYS A 77 -5.74 18.47 2.25
C LYS A 77 -6.84 18.42 1.19
N GLN A 78 -7.92 19.16 1.41
CA GLN A 78 -9.06 19.14 0.47
C GLN A 78 -8.76 19.80 -0.86
N LYS A 79 -7.76 20.67 -0.92
CA LYS A 79 -7.31 21.27 -2.18
C LYS A 79 -6.45 20.35 -3.02
N CYS A 80 -5.94 19.26 -2.45
CA CYS A 80 -5.20 18.27 -3.21
C CYS A 80 -6.15 17.53 -4.14
N THR A 81 -5.80 17.47 -5.41
CA THR A 81 -6.61 16.74 -6.39
C THR A 81 -6.43 15.24 -6.21
N ILE A 82 -7.39 14.46 -6.68
CA ILE A 82 -7.28 13.01 -6.70
C ILE A 82 -6.01 12.58 -7.44
N LEU A 83 -5.70 13.26 -8.54
CA LEU A 83 -4.50 12.98 -9.34
C LEU A 83 -3.22 13.21 -8.52
N GLU A 84 -3.14 14.31 -7.81
CA GLU A 84 -1.99 14.60 -6.95
C GLU A 84 -1.83 13.53 -5.86
N ILE A 85 -2.92 13.11 -5.26
CA ILE A 85 -2.91 12.11 -4.20
C ILE A 85 -2.42 10.76 -4.71
N LEU A 86 -2.93 10.30 -5.86
CA LEU A 86 -2.54 9.00 -6.38
C LEU A 86 -1.05 8.94 -6.72
N TYR A 87 -0.49 10.00 -7.24
CA TYR A 87 0.94 10.05 -7.51
C TYR A 87 1.76 10.12 -6.23
N GLU A 88 1.29 10.87 -5.25
CA GLU A 88 2.00 11.01 -3.96
C GLU A 88 2.16 9.68 -3.25
N VAL A 89 1.14 8.82 -3.31
CA VAL A 89 1.18 7.54 -2.60
C VAL A 89 1.78 6.41 -3.42
N GLY A 90 2.22 6.68 -4.65
CA GLY A 90 2.99 5.71 -5.44
C GLY A 90 2.29 5.09 -6.62
N PHE A 91 1.03 5.42 -6.89
CA PHE A 91 0.38 4.96 -8.12
C PHE A 91 0.91 5.77 -9.31
N ASN A 92 0.92 5.16 -10.49
CA ASN A 92 1.37 5.83 -11.71
C ASN A 92 0.27 5.96 -12.77
N SER A 93 -0.97 5.57 -12.44
CA SER A 93 -2.10 5.74 -13.35
C SER A 93 -3.40 5.82 -12.58
N LYS A 94 -4.37 6.57 -13.13
CA LYS A 94 -5.73 6.67 -12.58
C LYS A 94 -6.43 5.33 -12.57
N VAL A 95 -6.24 4.54 -13.63
CA VAL A 95 -6.91 3.23 -13.75
C VAL A 95 -6.44 2.30 -12.64
N ALA A 96 -5.13 2.20 -12.42
CA ALA A 96 -4.58 1.36 -11.37
C ALA A 96 -5.08 1.78 -9.98
N TYR A 97 -5.09 3.08 -9.72
CA TYR A 97 -5.56 3.62 -8.46
C TYR A 97 -7.04 3.34 -8.23
N ASN A 98 -7.89 3.68 -9.20
CA ASN A 98 -9.34 3.47 -9.08
C ASN A 98 -9.69 2.00 -8.89
N THR A 99 -9.02 1.11 -9.63
CA THR A 99 -9.25 -0.32 -9.52
C THR A 99 -8.88 -0.83 -8.13
N ALA A 100 -7.69 -0.46 -7.64
CA ALA A 100 -7.23 -0.89 -6.31
C ALA A 100 -8.10 -0.29 -5.20
N PHE A 101 -8.43 0.99 -5.32
CA PHE A 101 -9.23 1.67 -4.29
C PHE A 101 -10.60 1.04 -4.16
N LYS A 102 -11.27 0.78 -5.28
CA LYS A 102 -12.60 0.16 -5.26
C LYS A 102 -12.52 -1.27 -4.71
N LYS A 103 -11.47 -2.01 -5.05
CA LYS A 103 -11.26 -3.37 -4.55
C LYS A 103 -11.19 -3.41 -3.02
N TYR A 104 -10.49 -2.47 -2.41
CA TYR A 104 -10.24 -2.50 -0.97
C TYR A 104 -11.25 -1.69 -0.14
N THR A 105 -11.97 -0.75 -0.74
CA THR A 105 -12.91 0.10 0.00
C THR A 105 -14.36 -0.06 -0.45
N GLY A 106 -14.59 -0.61 -1.62
CA GLY A 106 -15.92 -0.67 -2.21
C GLY A 106 -16.39 0.65 -2.80
N MET A 107 -15.57 1.67 -2.77
CA MET A 107 -15.93 3.02 -3.21
C MET A 107 -14.92 3.57 -4.21
N THR A 108 -15.28 4.62 -4.93
CA THR A 108 -14.31 5.41 -5.68
C THR A 108 -13.58 6.34 -4.72
N PRO A 109 -12.36 6.80 -5.05
CA PRO A 109 -11.66 7.79 -4.21
C PRO A 109 -12.48 9.06 -3.98
N ARG A 110 -13.14 9.52 -5.01
CA ARG A 110 -13.99 10.73 -4.93
C ARG A 110 -15.15 10.55 -3.95
N HIS A 111 -15.83 9.40 -4.04
CA HIS A 111 -16.92 9.08 -3.13
C HIS A 111 -16.42 8.97 -1.69
N TYR A 112 -15.29 8.30 -1.49
CA TYR A 112 -14.68 8.16 -0.18
C TYR A 112 -14.36 9.51 0.45
N ARG A 113 -13.74 10.41 -0.32
CA ARG A 113 -13.43 11.77 0.15
C ARG A 113 -14.68 12.50 0.61
N LYS A 114 -15.72 12.46 -0.23
CA LYS A 114 -17.00 13.13 0.06
C LYS A 114 -17.64 12.57 1.33
N SER A 115 -17.69 11.25 1.44
CA SER A 115 -18.29 10.58 2.60
C SER A 115 -17.54 10.86 3.89
N SER A 116 -16.20 10.90 3.84
CA SER A 116 -15.35 11.13 5.01
C SER A 116 -15.50 12.51 5.60
N LEU A 117 -15.93 13.49 4.80
CA LEU A 117 -16.06 14.87 5.21
C LEU A 117 -17.46 15.26 5.63
N LEU A 118 -18.42 14.36 5.50
CA LEU A 118 -19.77 14.59 5.96
C LEU A 118 -19.82 14.62 7.48
N PRO A 119 -20.57 15.54 8.10
CA PRO A 119 -20.76 15.53 9.56
C PRO A 119 -21.42 14.22 9.99
N SER A 120 -21.02 13.73 11.14
CA SER A 120 -21.60 12.50 11.71
C SER A 120 -23.03 12.73 12.13
#